data_597f95e08291ad9d556afe75fadc7dc9
#
_entry.id   597f95e08291ad9d556afe75fadc7dc9
#
_cell.length_a   1.000
_cell.length_b   1.000
_cell.length_c   1.000
_cell.angle_alpha   90.00
_cell.angle_beta   90.00
_cell.angle_gamma   90.00
#
_symmetry.space_group_name_H-M   'P 1'
#
loop_
_entity.id
_entity.type
_entity.pdbx_description
1 polymer ?
#
loop_
_entity_poly.entity_id
_entity_poly.type
_entity_poly.pdbx_seq_one_letter_code
_entity_poly.pdbx_strand_id
1 'polypeptide(L)'
;GPFCYIAKDAVIGDNAQIGAQCYIGNSAQLGRDARLREAVKIGARVTIGDRFVAQPGVVVGGDGFSFVTPEVSAVEQVRESLGEERGDLNAQSWSRIHSLGSVTIGDDVELGANSCVDSGTVRDTVIGNGVKCDNLSQIGHNVQIGNDCLICAQVGIAGSARIGNNVVLGGQ
;
A
#
# COMPACT_ATOMS: atom_id res chain seq x y z
N GLY A 1 -19.75 9.66 7.08
CA GLY A 1 -19.78 9.52 8.54
C GLY A 1 -19.28 10.76 9.25
N PRO A 2 -19.43 10.87 10.57
CA PRO A 2 -18.94 12.01 11.33
C PRO A 2 -17.39 12.03 11.38
N PHE A 3 -16.84 13.24 11.58
CA PHE A 3 -15.41 13.48 11.72
C PHE A 3 -14.54 13.02 10.54
N CYS A 4 -15.11 13.01 9.33
CA CYS A 4 -14.36 12.74 8.12
C CYS A 4 -13.66 14.02 7.64
N TYR A 5 -12.45 13.84 7.10
CA TYR A 5 -11.73 14.90 6.40
C TYR A 5 -11.54 14.51 4.93
N ILE A 6 -12.07 15.33 4.04
CA ILE A 6 -11.88 15.18 2.59
C ILE A 6 -11.04 16.36 2.13
N ALA A 7 -9.86 16.07 1.64
CA ALA A 7 -8.89 17.09 1.26
C ALA A 7 -9.22 17.71 -0.11
N LYS A 8 -8.46 18.73 -0.45
CA LYS A 8 -8.60 19.49 -1.70
C LYS A 8 -8.46 18.58 -2.92
N ASP A 9 -9.25 18.84 -3.95
CA ASP A 9 -9.24 18.16 -5.24
C ASP A 9 -9.47 16.63 -5.17
N ALA A 10 -9.96 16.11 -4.04
CA ALA A 10 -10.40 14.72 -3.95
C ALA A 10 -11.69 14.52 -4.76
N VAL A 11 -11.74 13.42 -5.52
CA VAL A 11 -12.90 13.03 -6.33
C VAL A 11 -13.50 11.76 -5.75
N ILE A 12 -14.79 11.77 -5.47
CA ILE A 12 -15.51 10.63 -4.91
C ILE A 12 -16.66 10.28 -5.87
N GLY A 13 -16.63 9.04 -6.34
CA GLY A 13 -17.66 8.50 -7.24
C GLY A 13 -19.03 8.36 -6.58
N ASP A 14 -20.04 8.15 -7.41
CA ASP A 14 -21.42 8.01 -6.98
C ASP A 14 -21.60 6.85 -6.00
N ASN A 15 -22.61 6.97 -5.12
CA ASN A 15 -23.01 5.97 -4.12
C ASN A 15 -21.90 5.55 -3.13
N ALA A 16 -20.84 6.32 -3.00
CA ALA A 16 -19.79 6.02 -2.03
C ALA A 16 -20.32 6.13 -0.59
N GLN A 17 -20.01 5.15 0.24
CA GLN A 17 -20.36 5.10 1.65
C GLN A 17 -19.09 5.28 2.47
N ILE A 18 -19.01 6.38 3.21
CA ILE A 18 -17.81 6.73 4.00
C ILE A 18 -18.17 6.69 5.48
N GLY A 19 -17.56 5.77 6.21
CA GLY A 19 -17.68 5.60 7.66
C GLY A 19 -17.14 6.78 8.46
N ALA A 20 -17.21 6.71 9.77
CA ALA A 20 -16.72 7.75 10.66
C ALA A 20 -15.18 7.83 10.65
N GLN A 21 -14.64 9.03 10.91
CA GLN A 21 -13.20 9.27 11.11
C GLN A 21 -12.32 8.89 9.91
N CYS A 22 -12.88 8.86 8.70
CA CYS A 22 -12.12 8.62 7.50
C CYS A 22 -11.33 9.86 7.06
N TYR A 23 -10.18 9.63 6.43
CA TYR A 23 -9.37 10.64 5.79
C TYR A 23 -9.22 10.32 4.30
N ILE A 24 -9.50 11.29 3.43
CA ILE A 24 -9.27 11.19 1.99
C ILE A 24 -8.35 12.32 1.59
N GLY A 25 -7.16 11.97 1.12
CA GLY A 25 -6.06 12.89 0.83
C GLY A 25 -6.26 13.72 -0.43
N ASN A 26 -5.39 14.70 -0.61
CA ASN A 26 -5.42 15.61 -1.75
C ASN A 26 -5.35 14.85 -3.08
N SER A 27 -6.22 15.23 -4.03
CA SER A 27 -6.28 14.65 -5.37
C SER A 27 -6.47 13.13 -5.39
N ALA A 28 -6.92 12.52 -4.29
CA ALA A 28 -7.30 11.12 -4.29
C ALA A 28 -8.56 10.92 -5.13
N GLN A 29 -8.64 9.78 -5.84
CA GLN A 29 -9.77 9.44 -6.69
C GLN A 29 -10.37 8.12 -6.21
N LEU A 30 -11.64 8.12 -5.92
CA LEU A 30 -12.40 6.97 -5.46
C LEU A 30 -13.54 6.70 -6.45
N GLY A 31 -13.62 5.50 -6.98
CA GLY A 31 -14.64 5.07 -7.93
C GLY A 31 -16.03 4.97 -7.30
N ARG A 32 -17.00 4.53 -8.10
CA ARG A 32 -18.41 4.38 -7.69
C ARG A 32 -18.59 3.21 -6.73
N ASP A 33 -19.66 3.30 -5.92
CA ASP A 33 -20.09 2.23 -4.99
C ASP A 33 -19.03 1.81 -3.97
N ALA A 34 -18.06 2.68 -3.71
CA ALA A 34 -17.02 2.42 -2.73
C ALA A 34 -17.57 2.39 -1.30
N ARG A 35 -17.02 1.51 -0.46
CA ARG A 35 -17.41 1.38 0.94
C ARG A 35 -16.17 1.49 1.82
N LEU A 36 -16.00 2.64 2.46
CA LEU A 36 -14.97 2.85 3.46
C LEU A 36 -15.58 2.68 4.85
N ARG A 37 -15.10 1.73 5.63
CA ARG A 37 -15.50 1.57 7.02
C ARG A 37 -14.82 2.63 7.90
N GLU A 38 -14.94 2.51 9.20
CA GLU A 38 -14.45 3.51 10.15
C GLU A 38 -12.93 3.63 10.13
N ALA A 39 -12.43 4.85 10.32
CA ALA A 39 -11.01 5.17 10.45
C ALA A 39 -10.13 4.79 9.25
N VAL A 40 -10.71 4.57 8.07
CA VAL A 40 -9.96 4.33 6.82
C VAL A 40 -9.21 5.59 6.40
N LYS A 41 -7.98 5.42 5.96
CA LYS A 41 -7.13 6.52 5.48
C LYS A 41 -6.68 6.25 4.04
N ILE A 42 -7.10 7.12 3.14
CA ILE A 42 -6.66 7.13 1.73
C ILE A 42 -5.69 8.30 1.56
N GLY A 43 -4.46 8.02 1.20
CA GLY A 43 -3.40 9.00 0.99
C GLY A 43 -3.63 9.90 -0.23
N ALA A 44 -2.76 10.88 -0.38
CA ALA A 44 -2.82 11.81 -1.50
C ALA A 44 -2.54 11.11 -2.84
N ARG A 45 -3.22 11.52 -3.90
CA ARG A 45 -3.06 11.04 -5.28
C ARG A 45 -3.35 9.53 -5.48
N VAL A 46 -3.86 8.85 -4.48
CA VAL A 46 -4.29 7.45 -4.60
C VAL A 46 -5.46 7.38 -5.58
N THR A 47 -5.41 6.42 -6.50
CA THR A 47 -6.50 6.14 -7.45
C THR A 47 -7.08 4.78 -7.17
N ILE A 48 -8.41 4.72 -6.97
CA ILE A 48 -9.14 3.50 -6.64
C ILE A 48 -10.32 3.37 -7.59
N GLY A 49 -10.48 2.18 -8.17
CA GLY A 49 -11.59 1.84 -9.05
C GLY A 49 -12.93 1.69 -8.35
N ASP A 50 -13.89 1.09 -9.04
CA ASP A 50 -15.27 0.94 -8.61
C ASP A 50 -15.44 -0.21 -7.58
N ARG A 51 -16.47 -0.13 -6.73
CA ARG A 51 -16.88 -1.18 -5.76
C ARG A 51 -15.78 -1.59 -4.77
N PHE A 52 -14.89 -0.66 -4.48
CA PHE A 52 -13.83 -0.87 -3.48
C PHE A 52 -14.43 -0.99 -2.07
N VAL A 53 -13.93 -1.93 -1.29
CA VAL A 53 -14.29 -2.10 0.12
C VAL A 53 -13.04 -2.02 0.98
N ALA A 54 -13.04 -1.11 1.95
CA ALA A 54 -12.01 -1.03 2.98
C ALA A 54 -12.63 -1.28 4.36
N GLN A 55 -12.13 -2.30 5.04
CA GLN A 55 -12.52 -2.62 6.40
C GLN A 55 -11.90 -1.62 7.41
N PRO A 56 -12.35 -1.58 8.68
CA PRO A 56 -11.90 -0.56 9.62
C PRO A 56 -10.38 -0.47 9.75
N GLY A 57 -9.88 0.77 9.79
CA GLY A 57 -8.46 1.05 10.02
C GLY A 57 -7.52 0.79 8.84
N VAL A 58 -8.03 0.47 7.65
CA VAL A 58 -7.21 0.32 6.43
C VAL A 58 -6.48 1.63 6.12
N VAL A 59 -5.21 1.51 5.74
CA VAL A 59 -4.39 2.63 5.27
C VAL A 59 -3.89 2.36 3.86
N VAL A 60 -4.19 3.25 2.92
CA VAL A 60 -3.71 3.19 1.54
C VAL A 60 -2.93 4.45 1.23
N GLY A 61 -1.72 4.30 0.72
CA GLY A 61 -0.89 5.42 0.28
C GLY A 61 -0.07 6.06 1.40
N GLY A 62 0.25 5.30 2.45
CA GLY A 62 1.30 5.68 3.40
C GLY A 62 2.69 5.64 2.75
N ASP A 63 3.66 6.36 3.32
CA ASP A 63 5.03 6.33 2.82
C ASP A 63 5.64 4.92 2.94
N GLY A 64 6.24 4.47 1.85
CA GLY A 64 6.96 3.20 1.83
C GLY A 64 8.16 3.18 2.81
N PHE A 65 8.47 2.00 3.31
CA PHE A 65 9.66 1.78 4.15
C PHE A 65 10.90 1.71 3.26
N SER A 66 11.44 2.87 2.86
CA SER A 66 12.57 2.99 1.93
C SER A 66 13.64 3.90 2.52
N PHE A 67 14.79 3.31 2.81
CA PHE A 67 15.93 4.01 3.42
C PHE A 67 17.23 3.59 2.74
N VAL A 68 18.18 4.51 2.70
CA VAL A 68 19.55 4.28 2.21
C VAL A 68 20.56 4.81 3.21
N THR A 69 21.80 4.38 3.09
CA THR A 69 22.94 4.97 3.76
C THR A 69 23.78 5.79 2.77
N PRO A 70 24.52 6.82 3.21
CA PRO A 70 25.36 7.64 2.33
C PRO A 70 26.43 6.84 1.56
N GLU A 71 26.93 5.76 2.16
CA GLU A 71 27.87 4.82 1.57
C GLU A 71 27.26 3.42 1.58
N VAL A 72 27.83 2.49 0.81
CA VAL A 72 27.38 1.11 0.79
C VAL A 72 27.36 0.53 2.20
N SER A 73 26.20 0.11 2.66
CA SER A 73 26.02 -0.43 4.00
C SER A 73 26.48 -1.89 4.08
N ALA A 74 26.82 -2.34 5.28
CA ALA A 74 27.11 -3.75 5.52
C ALA A 74 25.96 -4.68 5.12
N VAL A 75 24.72 -4.20 5.23
CA VAL A 75 23.52 -4.95 4.79
C VAL A 75 23.50 -5.11 3.27
N GLU A 76 23.86 -4.06 2.53
CA GLU A 76 23.98 -4.12 1.07
C GLU A 76 25.11 -5.02 0.64
N GLN A 77 26.31 -4.92 1.27
CA GLN A 77 27.45 -5.80 1.00
C GLN A 77 27.12 -7.28 1.24
N VAL A 78 26.49 -7.58 2.38
CA VAL A 78 26.05 -8.95 2.71
C VAL A 78 25.01 -9.46 1.69
N ARG A 79 24.15 -8.59 1.21
CA ARG A 79 23.11 -8.92 0.23
C ARG A 79 23.69 -9.17 -1.17
N GLU A 80 24.66 -8.38 -1.59
CA GLU A 80 25.35 -8.52 -2.88
C GLU A 80 26.29 -9.73 -2.90
N SER A 81 27.00 -9.99 -1.80
CA SER A 81 27.93 -11.13 -1.67
C SER A 81 27.26 -12.42 -1.21
N LEU A 82 25.90 -12.45 -1.06
CA LEU A 82 25.17 -13.60 -0.51
C LEU A 82 25.68 -14.05 0.87
N GLY A 83 26.23 -13.13 1.64
CA GLY A 83 26.72 -13.37 3.00
C GLY A 83 28.21 -13.72 3.11
N GLU A 84 28.95 -13.75 2.00
CA GLU A 84 30.37 -14.14 2.00
C GLU A 84 31.31 -13.02 2.46
N GLU A 85 30.96 -11.75 2.22
CA GLU A 85 31.78 -10.61 2.61
C GLU A 85 31.09 -9.77 3.70
N ARG A 86 31.82 -9.51 4.79
CA ARG A 86 31.49 -8.51 5.79
C ARG A 86 32.65 -7.50 5.83
N GLY A 87 32.46 -6.36 5.18
CA GLY A 87 33.39 -5.24 5.33
C GLY A 87 33.36 -4.63 6.72
N ASP A 88 34.27 -3.69 7.00
CA ASP A 88 34.27 -2.91 8.23
C ASP A 88 32.98 -2.13 8.37
N LEU A 89 32.30 -2.35 9.50
CA LEU A 89 31.02 -1.71 9.81
C LEU A 89 31.24 -0.27 10.28
N ASN A 90 31.20 0.68 9.37
CA ASN A 90 31.09 2.08 9.75
C ASN A 90 29.64 2.38 10.15
N ALA A 91 29.44 2.92 11.35
CA ALA A 91 28.13 3.36 11.80
C ALA A 91 27.65 4.49 10.88
N GLN A 92 26.55 4.27 10.17
CA GLN A 92 25.93 5.23 9.26
C GLN A 92 24.49 5.49 9.67
N SER A 93 24.02 6.72 9.44
CA SER A 93 22.62 7.08 9.64
C SER A 93 21.77 6.72 8.42
N TRP A 94 20.54 6.28 8.68
CA TRP A 94 19.55 6.03 7.64
C TRP A 94 18.96 7.33 7.11
N SER A 95 18.96 7.49 5.80
CA SER A 95 18.28 8.57 5.09
C SER A 95 17.04 8.04 4.39
N ARG A 96 15.88 8.67 4.64
CA ARG A 96 14.62 8.25 4.01
C ARG A 96 14.59 8.64 2.53
N ILE A 97 14.19 7.70 1.68
CA ILE A 97 13.79 7.99 0.30
C ILE A 97 12.30 8.37 0.32
N HIS A 98 11.96 9.53 -0.22
CA HIS A 98 10.57 9.98 -0.32
C HIS A 98 9.76 9.15 -1.32
N SER A 99 8.51 8.86 -0.98
CA SER A 99 7.57 8.19 -1.87
C SER A 99 6.98 9.19 -2.87
N LEU A 100 7.56 9.25 -4.07
CA LEU A 100 7.10 10.12 -5.17
C LEU A 100 5.94 9.51 -5.96
N GLY A 101 5.87 8.18 -6.02
CA GLY A 101 4.75 7.44 -6.56
C GLY A 101 3.53 7.46 -5.62
N SER A 102 2.50 6.77 -6.01
CA SER A 102 1.24 6.65 -5.28
C SER A 102 0.81 5.19 -5.18
N VAL A 103 -0.49 4.96 -5.10
CA VAL A 103 -1.14 3.65 -5.18
C VAL A 103 -2.24 3.71 -6.24
N THR A 104 -2.29 2.69 -7.07
CA THR A 104 -3.39 2.47 -8.02
C THR A 104 -4.07 1.13 -7.71
N ILE A 105 -5.37 1.15 -7.46
CA ILE A 105 -6.19 -0.01 -7.14
C ILE A 105 -7.28 -0.15 -8.20
N GLY A 106 -7.47 -1.35 -8.73
CA GLY A 106 -8.52 -1.66 -9.69
C GLY A 106 -9.91 -1.78 -9.08
N ASP A 107 -10.82 -2.36 -9.85
CA ASP A 107 -12.21 -2.57 -9.46
C ASP A 107 -12.38 -3.80 -8.56
N ASP A 108 -13.47 -3.84 -7.77
CA ASP A 108 -13.88 -5.00 -6.96
C ASP A 108 -12.84 -5.47 -5.95
N VAL A 109 -11.98 -4.59 -5.47
CA VAL A 109 -10.94 -4.89 -4.48
C VAL A 109 -11.48 -4.74 -3.07
N GLU A 110 -11.14 -5.68 -2.18
CA GLU A 110 -11.43 -5.58 -0.75
C GLU A 110 -10.15 -5.69 0.07
N LEU A 111 -9.99 -4.78 1.04
CA LEU A 111 -8.89 -4.78 1.99
C LEU A 111 -9.43 -4.99 3.41
N GLY A 112 -8.92 -6.02 4.07
CA GLY A 112 -9.26 -6.41 5.43
C GLY A 112 -8.78 -5.41 6.48
N ALA A 113 -9.32 -5.51 7.69
CA ALA A 113 -9.07 -4.55 8.77
C ALA A 113 -7.58 -4.37 9.08
N ASN A 114 -7.17 -3.11 9.29
CA ASN A 114 -5.79 -2.71 9.60
C ASN A 114 -4.73 -3.16 8.58
N SER A 115 -5.14 -3.49 7.36
CA SER A 115 -4.19 -3.73 6.28
C SER A 115 -3.62 -2.43 5.75
N CYS A 116 -2.36 -2.46 5.32
CA CYS A 116 -1.65 -1.29 4.82
C CYS A 116 -1.15 -1.52 3.38
N VAL A 117 -1.27 -0.50 2.55
CA VAL A 117 -0.72 -0.46 1.19
C VAL A 117 0.15 0.78 1.06
N ASP A 118 1.45 0.59 0.90
CA ASP A 118 2.41 1.67 0.82
C ASP A 118 2.45 2.30 -0.57
N SER A 119 2.65 3.60 -0.62
CA SER A 119 2.96 4.33 -1.86
C SER A 119 4.27 3.85 -2.47
N GLY A 120 4.32 3.83 -3.78
CA GLY A 120 5.56 3.52 -4.48
C GLY A 120 6.62 4.62 -4.33
N THR A 121 7.89 4.24 -4.44
CA THR A 121 9.01 5.20 -4.36
C THR A 121 9.06 6.10 -5.59
N VAL A 122 9.04 5.51 -6.79
CA VAL A 122 9.06 6.23 -8.08
C VAL A 122 7.83 5.88 -8.90
N ARG A 123 7.52 4.60 -9.02
CA ARG A 123 6.31 4.08 -9.69
C ARG A 123 5.27 3.74 -8.63
N ASP A 124 4.02 3.75 -9.01
CA ASP A 124 2.94 3.38 -8.10
C ASP A 124 3.05 1.92 -7.62
N THR A 125 2.55 1.67 -6.42
CA THR A 125 2.11 0.35 -6.01
C THR A 125 0.78 0.06 -6.71
N VAL A 126 0.66 -1.11 -7.33
CA VAL A 126 -0.50 -1.44 -8.18
C VAL A 126 -1.18 -2.71 -7.68
N ILE A 127 -2.50 -2.64 -7.52
CA ILE A 127 -3.36 -3.78 -7.19
C ILE A 127 -4.39 -3.93 -8.32
N GLY A 128 -4.43 -5.10 -8.94
CA GLY A 128 -5.36 -5.42 -10.02
C GLY A 128 -6.82 -5.56 -9.55
N ASN A 129 -7.70 -5.90 -10.48
CA ASN A 129 -9.13 -6.06 -10.20
C ASN A 129 -9.40 -7.34 -9.38
N GLY A 130 -10.46 -7.34 -8.60
CA GLY A 130 -10.96 -8.54 -7.93
C GLY A 130 -10.12 -9.05 -6.75
N VAL A 131 -9.05 -8.38 -6.39
CA VAL A 131 -8.16 -8.80 -5.30
C VAL A 131 -8.88 -8.71 -3.95
N LYS A 132 -8.73 -9.78 -3.15
CA LYS A 132 -9.23 -9.84 -1.78
C LYS A 132 -8.06 -10.02 -0.82
N CYS A 133 -7.93 -9.09 0.09
CA CYS A 133 -6.88 -9.05 1.09
C CYS A 133 -7.51 -9.14 2.48
N ASP A 134 -7.12 -10.13 3.26
CA ASP A 134 -7.59 -10.32 4.62
C ASP A 134 -6.85 -9.39 5.60
N ASN A 135 -7.20 -9.46 6.86
CA ASN A 135 -6.78 -8.52 7.90
C ASN A 135 -5.27 -8.51 8.16
N LEU A 136 -4.76 -7.35 8.61
CA LEU A 136 -3.38 -7.18 9.07
C LEU A 136 -2.32 -7.48 8.00
N SER A 137 -2.65 -7.38 6.73
CA SER A 137 -1.69 -7.60 5.65
C SER A 137 -0.93 -6.32 5.34
N GLN A 138 0.37 -6.46 4.97
CA GLN A 138 1.25 -5.38 4.56
C GLN A 138 1.64 -5.54 3.10
N ILE A 139 1.28 -4.57 2.26
CA ILE A 139 1.70 -4.49 0.86
C ILE A 139 2.73 -3.38 0.75
N GLY A 140 3.99 -3.74 0.52
CA GLY A 140 5.12 -2.82 0.46
C GLY A 140 5.12 -1.94 -0.79
N HIS A 141 6.01 -0.95 -0.78
CA HIS A 141 6.15 0.01 -1.87
C HIS A 141 6.50 -0.65 -3.22
N ASN A 142 6.00 -0.12 -4.32
CA ASN A 142 6.24 -0.59 -5.69
C ASN A 142 5.79 -2.04 -5.98
N VAL A 143 5.02 -2.67 -5.10
CA VAL A 143 4.44 -3.99 -5.32
C VAL A 143 3.46 -3.93 -6.49
N GLN A 144 3.43 -4.98 -7.29
CA GLN A 144 2.46 -5.16 -8.37
C GLN A 144 1.71 -6.48 -8.17
N ILE A 145 0.40 -6.40 -7.97
CA ILE A 145 -0.49 -7.55 -7.80
C ILE A 145 -1.42 -7.62 -9.01
N GLY A 146 -1.48 -8.76 -9.65
CA GLY A 146 -2.39 -9.02 -10.74
C GLY A 146 -3.85 -9.15 -10.30
N ASN A 147 -4.71 -9.61 -11.20
CA ASN A 147 -6.14 -9.71 -10.94
C ASN A 147 -6.49 -10.98 -10.14
N ASP A 148 -7.64 -10.94 -9.44
CA ASP A 148 -8.30 -12.09 -8.82
C ASP A 148 -7.40 -12.88 -7.86
N CYS A 149 -6.54 -12.15 -7.11
CA CYS A 149 -5.68 -12.74 -6.09
C CYS A 149 -6.37 -12.78 -4.73
N LEU A 150 -6.05 -13.80 -3.93
CA LEU A 150 -6.48 -13.94 -2.54
C LEU A 150 -5.26 -13.85 -1.63
N ILE A 151 -5.23 -12.87 -0.76
CA ILE A 151 -4.15 -12.62 0.20
C ILE A 151 -4.71 -12.85 1.60
N CYS A 152 -4.28 -13.95 2.24
CA CYS A 152 -4.77 -14.30 3.55
C CYS A 152 -4.19 -13.39 4.65
N ALA A 153 -4.71 -13.54 5.89
CA ALA A 153 -4.36 -12.67 7.00
C ALA A 153 -2.85 -12.69 7.34
N GLN A 154 -2.34 -11.52 7.75
CA GLN A 154 -0.96 -11.31 8.20
C GLN A 154 0.11 -11.60 7.13
N VAL A 155 -0.25 -11.58 5.85
CA VAL A 155 0.72 -11.68 4.76
C VAL A 155 1.50 -10.37 4.65
N GLY A 156 2.83 -10.48 4.62
CA GLY A 156 3.73 -9.38 4.29
C GLY A 156 4.30 -9.54 2.87
N ILE A 157 4.05 -8.58 2.00
CA ILE A 157 4.60 -8.55 0.64
C ILE A 157 5.71 -7.50 0.62
N ALA A 158 6.95 -7.95 0.42
CA ALA A 158 8.11 -7.07 0.38
C ALA A 158 8.05 -6.09 -0.80
N GLY A 159 8.65 -4.93 -0.62
CA GLY A 159 8.71 -3.89 -1.65
C GLY A 159 9.20 -4.42 -3.00
N SER A 160 8.62 -3.92 -4.08
CA SER A 160 8.91 -4.27 -5.48
C SER A 160 8.58 -5.71 -5.89
N ALA A 161 7.93 -6.51 -5.06
CA ALA A 161 7.47 -7.84 -5.43
C ALA A 161 6.42 -7.79 -6.56
N ARG A 162 6.38 -8.83 -7.37
CA ARG A 162 5.41 -9.00 -8.44
C ARG A 162 4.63 -10.28 -8.24
N ILE A 163 3.32 -10.16 -8.12
CA ILE A 163 2.36 -11.27 -7.96
C ILE A 163 1.55 -11.34 -9.25
N GLY A 164 1.47 -12.52 -9.86
CA GLY A 164 0.66 -12.75 -11.06
C GLY A 164 -0.84 -12.71 -10.78
N ASN A 165 -1.63 -13.08 -11.78
CA ASN A 165 -3.08 -13.22 -11.62
C ASN A 165 -3.44 -14.53 -10.90
N ASN A 166 -4.60 -14.58 -10.24
CA ASN A 166 -5.18 -15.78 -9.62
C ASN A 166 -4.25 -16.46 -8.59
N VAL A 167 -3.41 -15.68 -7.91
CA VAL A 167 -2.49 -16.20 -6.89
C VAL A 167 -3.18 -16.21 -5.54
N VAL A 168 -2.96 -17.28 -4.78
CA VAL A 168 -3.37 -17.39 -3.37
C VAL A 168 -2.11 -17.36 -2.51
N LEU A 169 -2.00 -16.35 -1.64
CA LEU A 169 -0.95 -16.25 -0.62
C LEU A 169 -1.53 -16.71 0.72
N GLY A 170 -1.01 -17.80 1.26
CA GLY A 170 -1.38 -18.31 2.57
C GLY A 170 -1.00 -17.36 3.70
N GLY A 171 -1.69 -17.46 4.85
CA GLY A 171 -1.47 -16.60 6.01
C GLY A 171 -0.06 -16.75 6.62
N GLN A 172 0.45 -15.64 7.19
CA GLN A 172 1.80 -15.51 7.79
C GLN A 172 2.93 -15.81 6.79
#